data_09ee8e78b8a86c64414732d723481574
#
_entry.id   09ee8e78b8a86c64414732d723481574
#
_cell.length_a   1.000
_cell.length_b   1.000
_cell.length_c   1.000
_cell.angle_alpha   90.00
_cell.angle_beta   90.00
_cell.angle_gamma   90.00
#
_symmetry.space_group_name_H-M   'P 1'
#
loop_
_entity.id
_entity.type
_entity.pdbx_description
1 polymer ?
#
loop_
_entity_poly.entity_id
_entity_poly.type
_entity_poly.pdbx_seq_one_letter_code
_entity_poly.pdbx_strand_id
1 'polypeptide(L)' 'MDELKVRIRELSATAAQLSKQAIVAFKQRDFAQGKQLMAQAVSASKDCQQLIQEYQEAVGANS' A
#
# COMPACT_ATOMS: atom_id res chain seq x y z
N MET A 1 -2.98 0.04 -19.31
CA MET A 1 -3.83 0.80 -18.38
C MET A 1 -4.48 -0.09 -17.33
N ASP A 2 -5.07 -1.22 -17.75
CA ASP A 2 -5.71 -2.12 -16.79
C ASP A 2 -4.73 -2.74 -15.80
N GLU A 3 -3.50 -2.98 -16.25
CA GLU A 3 -2.46 -3.51 -15.37
C GLU A 3 -2.13 -2.55 -14.24
N LEU A 4 -2.07 -1.25 -14.52
CA LEU A 4 -1.81 -0.26 -13.49
C LEU A 4 -2.94 -0.22 -12.47
N LYS A 5 -4.18 -0.29 -12.92
CA LYS A 5 -5.34 -0.31 -12.02
C LYS A 5 -5.30 -1.55 -11.12
N VAL A 6 -4.97 -2.70 -11.68
CA VAL A 6 -4.88 -3.95 -10.92
C VAL A 6 -3.77 -3.84 -9.87
N ARG A 7 -2.60 -3.32 -10.26
CA ARG A 7 -1.49 -3.17 -9.32
C ARG A 7 -1.82 -2.19 -8.19
N ILE A 8 -2.47 -1.08 -8.51
CA ILE A 8 -2.88 -0.11 -7.51
C ILE A 8 -3.82 -0.78 -6.50
N ARG A 9 -4.78 -1.55 -7.00
CA ARG A 9 -5.74 -2.25 -6.15
C ARG A 9 -5.03 -3.28 -5.25
N GLU A 10 -4.10 -4.03 -5.82
CA GLU A 10 -3.36 -5.04 -5.07
C GLU A 10 -2.50 -4.41 -3.98
N LEU A 11 -1.80 -3.31 -4.28
CA LEU A 11 -0.98 -2.63 -3.29
C LEU A 11 -1.82 -1.99 -2.21
N SER A 12 -2.98 -1.44 -2.56
CA SER A 12 -3.91 -0.90 -1.57
C SER A 12 -4.40 -1.98 -0.63
N ALA A 13 -4.75 -3.14 -1.17
CA ALA A 13 -5.20 -4.28 -0.37
C ALA A 13 -4.07 -4.78 0.54
N THR A 14 -2.85 -4.86 0.01
CA THR A 14 -1.69 -5.29 0.79
C THR A 14 -1.42 -4.32 1.93
N ALA A 15 -1.45 -3.02 1.67
CA ALA A 15 -1.25 -2.01 2.70
C ALA A 15 -2.31 -2.12 3.80
N ALA A 16 -3.56 -2.30 3.42
CA ALA A 16 -4.65 -2.45 4.38
C ALA A 16 -4.48 -3.70 5.23
N GLN A 17 -4.09 -4.80 4.61
CA GLN A 17 -3.85 -6.07 5.31
C GLN A 17 -2.72 -5.93 6.32
N LEU A 18 -1.60 -5.34 5.90
CA LEU A 18 -0.45 -5.13 6.76
C LEU A 18 -0.80 -4.21 7.93
N SER A 19 -1.59 -3.17 7.68
CA SER A 19 -2.04 -2.27 8.73
C SER A 19 -2.87 -3.00 9.78
N LYS A 20 -3.79 -3.87 9.34
CA LYS A 20 -4.61 -4.67 10.25
C LYS A 20 -3.74 -5.61 11.08
N GLN A 21 -2.76 -6.26 10.44
CA GLN A 21 -1.85 -7.16 11.14
C GLN A 21 -1.02 -6.40 12.17
N ALA A 22 -0.58 -5.18 11.83
CA ALA A 22 0.17 -4.34 12.76
C ALA A 22 -0.66 -4.01 14.00
N ILE A 23 -1.94 -3.68 13.82
CA ILE A 23 -2.83 -3.38 14.93
C ILE A 23 -2.96 -4.59 15.86
N VAL A 24 -3.13 -5.78 15.27
CA VAL A 24 -3.22 -7.00 16.07
C VAL A 24 -1.93 -7.23 16.86
N ALA A 25 -0.77 -7.03 16.22
CA ALA A 25 0.51 -7.19 16.89
C ALA A 25 0.65 -6.23 18.06
N PHE A 26 0.26 -4.96 17.88
CA PHE A 26 0.30 -3.98 18.96
C PHE A 26 -0.65 -4.34 20.11
N LYS A 27 -1.82 -4.88 19.80
CA LYS A 27 -2.76 -5.33 20.82
C LYS A 27 -2.17 -6.48 21.65
N GLN A 28 -1.37 -7.32 21.02
CA GLN A 28 -0.69 -8.42 21.70
C GLN A 28 0.60 -7.97 22.38
N ARG A 29 0.91 -6.67 22.31
CA ARG A 29 2.13 -6.07 22.85
C ARG A 29 3.39 -6.56 22.16
N ASP A 30 3.27 -7.06 20.95
CA ASP A 30 4.41 -7.43 20.11
C ASP A 30 4.81 -6.20 19.30
N PHE A 31 5.51 -5.28 19.95
CA PHE A 31 5.81 -3.98 19.36
C PHE A 31 6.82 -4.09 18.22
N ALA A 32 7.76 -5.02 18.33
CA ALA A 32 8.74 -5.21 17.27
C ALA A 32 8.06 -5.65 15.97
N GLN A 33 7.16 -6.61 16.07
CA GLN A 33 6.39 -7.10 14.92
C GLN A 33 5.47 -6.01 14.38
N GLY A 34 4.81 -5.27 15.27
CA GLY A 34 3.94 -4.18 14.88
C GLY A 34 4.67 -3.10 14.10
N LYS A 35 5.86 -2.71 14.56
CA LYS A 35 6.69 -1.73 13.85
C LYS A 35 7.09 -2.21 12.48
N GLN A 36 7.48 -3.48 12.37
CA GLN A 36 7.90 -4.06 11.10
C GLN A 36 6.75 -4.08 10.11
N LEU A 37 5.57 -4.51 10.57
CA LEU A 37 4.38 -4.54 9.72
C LEU A 37 3.96 -3.15 9.29
N MET A 38 4.06 -2.16 10.20
CA MET A 38 3.76 -0.77 9.86
C MET A 38 4.71 -0.24 8.80
N ALA A 39 6.00 -0.55 8.92
CA ALA A 39 6.98 -0.13 7.92
C ALA A 39 6.65 -0.72 6.55
N GLN A 40 6.25 -1.99 6.51
CA GLN A 40 5.83 -2.63 5.27
C GLN A 40 4.57 -2.00 4.69
N ALA A 41 3.61 -1.64 5.56
CA ALA A 41 2.39 -0.98 5.12
C ALA A 41 2.69 0.38 4.49
N VAL A 42 3.58 1.15 5.11
CA VAL A 42 4.00 2.45 4.59
C VAL A 42 4.69 2.29 3.23
N SER A 43 5.57 1.30 3.10
CA SER A 43 6.26 1.02 1.84
C SER A 43 5.26 0.68 0.74
N ALA A 44 4.29 -0.18 1.02
CA ALA A 44 3.26 -0.54 0.06
C ALA A 44 2.41 0.67 -0.32
N SER A 45 2.10 1.54 0.64
CA SER A 45 1.34 2.77 0.38
C SER A 45 2.10 3.72 -0.53
N LYS A 46 3.41 3.85 -0.31
CA LYS A 46 4.24 4.70 -1.18
C LYS A 46 4.27 4.18 -2.60
N ASP A 47 4.44 2.86 -2.76
CA ASP A 47 4.42 2.24 -4.08
C ASP A 47 3.08 2.45 -4.76
N CYS A 48 1.99 2.32 -4.01
CA CYS A 48 0.66 2.55 -4.52
C CYS A 48 0.49 3.99 -5.00
N GLN A 49 0.96 4.97 -4.22
CA GLN A 49 0.88 6.38 -4.60
C GLN A 49 1.67 6.65 -5.87
N GLN A 50 2.84 6.04 -6.01
CA GLN A 50 3.64 6.20 -7.20
C GLN A 50 2.91 5.68 -8.44
N LEU A 51 2.28 4.52 -8.33
CA LEU A 51 1.52 3.95 -9.44
C LEU A 51 0.30 4.79 -9.78
N ILE A 52 -0.36 5.36 -8.77
CA ILE A 52 -1.49 6.26 -8.99
C ILE A 52 -1.03 7.49 -9.78
N GLN A 53 0.13 8.03 -9.40
CA GLN A 53 0.69 9.18 -10.11
C GLN A 53 1.01 8.83 -11.55
N GLU A 54 1.62 7.68 -11.80
CA GLU A 54 1.90 7.20 -13.15
C GLU A 54 0.62 7.05 -13.97
N TYR A 55 -0.42 6.51 -13.35
CA TYR A 55 -1.70 6.35 -14.01
C TYR A 55 -2.30 7.71 -14.40
N GLN A 56 -2.24 8.67 -13.48
CA GLN A 56 -2.77 10.02 -13.74
C GLN A 56 -2.00 10.71 -14.87
N GLU A 57 -0.68 10.55 -14.89
CA GLU A 57 0.15 11.11 -15.95
C GLU A 57 -0.18 10.48 -17.31
N ALA A 58 -0.38 9.18 -17.33
CA ALA A 58 -0.72 8.48 -18.57
C ALA A 58 -2.06 8.92 -19.11
N VAL A 59 -3.07 9.07 -18.22
CA VAL A 59 -4.40 9.53 -18.62
C VAL A 59 -4.35 10.98 -19.06
N GLY A 60 -3.61 11.81 -18.32
CA GLY A 60 -3.46 13.22 -18.66
C GLY A 60 -2.77 13.44 -19.98
N ALA A 61 -1.78 12.61 -20.31
CA ALA A 61 -1.05 12.72 -21.58
C ALA A 61 -1.95 12.41 -22.78
N ASN A 62 -3.02 11.65 -22.57
CA ASN A 62 -3.93 11.26 -23.64
C ASN A 62 -5.12 12.21 -23.79
N SER A 63 -5.24 13.17 -22.92
CA SER A 63 -6.30 14.16 -22.99
C SER A 63 -5.80 15.48 -23.60
#